data_58dbf71894e194b1b5904d418e3ace7e
#
_entry.id   58dbf71894e194b1b5904d418e3ace7e
#
_cell.length_a   1.000
_cell.length_b   1.000
_cell.length_c   1.000
_cell.angle_alpha   90.00
_cell.angle_beta   90.00
_cell.angle_gamma   90.00
#
_symmetry.space_group_name_H-M   'P 1'
#
loop_
_entity.id
_entity.type
_entity.pdbx_description
1 polymer ?
#
loop_
_entity_poly.entity_id
_entity_poly.type
_entity_poly.pdbx_seq_one_letter_code
_entity_poly.pdbx_strand_id
1 'polypeptide(L)'
;NIGKSIKLKDFLFTDRFKGIAEDIRQKSTPDERHEYKKTKVHEIPAITISGLFNVRESKGLVSPSGLMCIDIDHKDNTPEIMAKVPSILKSLPYVCYSAKSISGDGYFAIVPIENPYHLRQHYLALEEEMKSYGITIDKSCKDITRLRFATYDDEYYYNPFASSFYLEVDITQPLDRKQSNQFVSSSTHSDEDRV
;
A
#
# COMPACT_ATOMS: atom_id res chain seq x y z
N ASN A 1 -23.36 -11.92 1.74
CA ASN A 1 -23.15 -11.52 3.13
C ASN A 1 -22.61 -10.09 3.15
N ILE A 2 -23.40 -9.15 3.66
CA ILE A 2 -22.93 -7.80 3.96
C ILE A 2 -21.93 -7.94 5.10
N GLY A 3 -20.66 -7.65 4.82
CA GLY A 3 -19.60 -7.68 5.81
C GLY A 3 -19.88 -6.66 6.92
N LYS A 4 -19.48 -6.99 8.15
CA LYS A 4 -19.55 -6.02 9.25
C LYS A 4 -18.43 -5.01 9.09
N SER A 5 -18.69 -3.71 9.32
CA SER A 5 -17.64 -2.72 9.46
C SER A 5 -16.77 -3.01 10.70
N ILE A 6 -15.48 -2.82 10.58
CA ILE A 6 -14.51 -3.00 11.67
C ILE A 6 -13.70 -1.72 11.81
N LYS A 7 -13.28 -1.38 13.01
CA LYS A 7 -12.32 -0.29 13.22
C LYS A 7 -10.96 -0.74 12.67
N LEU A 8 -10.36 0.07 11.80
CA LEU A 8 -9.08 -0.27 11.15
C LEU A 8 -7.98 -0.60 12.18
N LYS A 9 -7.94 0.13 13.30
CA LYS A 9 -6.96 -0.14 14.36
C LYS A 9 -7.10 -1.56 14.94
N ASP A 10 -8.31 -2.08 15.07
CA ASP A 10 -8.56 -3.41 15.63
C ASP A 10 -8.17 -4.51 14.62
N PHE A 11 -8.06 -4.17 13.34
CA PHE A 11 -7.57 -5.04 12.28
C PHE A 11 -6.05 -5.01 12.16
N LEU A 12 -5.43 -3.84 12.34
CA LEU A 12 -3.99 -3.66 12.14
C LEU A 12 -3.16 -4.02 13.37
N PHE A 13 -3.66 -3.74 14.59
CA PHE A 13 -2.91 -3.87 15.83
C PHE A 13 -3.37 -5.10 16.65
N THR A 14 -3.48 -6.25 15.98
CA THR A 14 -3.90 -7.50 16.62
C THR A 14 -2.83 -8.58 16.47
N ASP A 15 -2.60 -9.34 17.51
CA ASP A 15 -1.75 -10.54 17.50
C ASP A 15 -2.52 -11.85 17.17
N ARG A 16 -3.84 -11.73 16.96
CA ARG A 16 -4.74 -12.87 16.72
C ARG A 16 -4.26 -13.78 15.58
N PHE A 17 -3.60 -13.20 14.58
CA PHE A 17 -3.16 -13.92 13.39
C PHE A 17 -1.66 -14.29 13.42
N LYS A 18 -1.00 -14.11 14.59
CA LYS A 18 0.41 -14.42 14.77
C LYS A 18 0.72 -15.88 14.42
N GLY A 19 0.02 -16.84 15.02
CA GLY A 19 0.26 -18.26 14.77
C GLY A 19 0.10 -18.65 13.29
N ILE A 20 -0.98 -18.16 12.63
CA ILE A 20 -1.19 -18.42 11.21
C ILE A 20 -0.07 -17.80 10.35
N ALA A 21 0.36 -16.58 10.66
CA ALA A 21 1.45 -15.91 9.95
C ALA A 21 2.77 -16.67 10.10
N GLU A 22 3.10 -17.10 11.32
CA GLU A 22 4.28 -17.90 11.63
C GLU A 22 4.25 -19.24 10.88
N ASP A 23 3.14 -19.97 10.93
CA ASP A 23 2.96 -21.24 10.21
C ASP A 23 3.18 -21.11 8.70
N ILE A 24 2.64 -20.04 8.10
CA ILE A 24 2.84 -19.75 6.68
C ILE A 24 4.32 -19.46 6.41
N ARG A 25 4.94 -18.59 7.20
CA ARG A 25 6.33 -18.13 7.02
C ARG A 25 7.37 -19.22 7.26
N GLN A 26 7.04 -20.28 8.00
CA GLN A 26 7.90 -21.44 8.19
C GLN A 26 8.08 -22.30 6.92
N LYS A 27 7.25 -22.12 5.89
CA LYS A 27 7.44 -22.82 4.62
C LYS A 27 8.68 -22.28 3.91
N SER A 28 9.45 -23.19 3.31
CA SER A 28 10.81 -22.90 2.83
C SER A 28 10.85 -21.93 1.66
N THR A 29 9.88 -22.02 0.76
CA THR A 29 9.86 -21.21 -0.47
C THR A 29 8.63 -20.30 -0.53
N PRO A 30 8.69 -19.20 -1.31
CA PRO A 30 7.52 -18.34 -1.55
C PRO A 30 6.34 -19.11 -2.15
N ASP A 31 6.59 -20.05 -3.04
CA ASP A 31 5.53 -20.86 -3.66
C ASP A 31 4.85 -21.75 -2.62
N GLU A 32 5.62 -22.44 -1.75
CA GLU A 32 5.06 -23.22 -0.66
C GLU A 32 4.23 -22.35 0.30
N ARG A 33 4.70 -21.14 0.63
CA ARG A 33 3.96 -20.19 1.45
C ARG A 33 2.65 -19.77 0.78
N HIS A 34 2.69 -19.52 -0.53
CA HIS A 34 1.50 -19.16 -1.30
C HIS A 34 0.47 -20.28 -1.31
N GLU A 35 0.88 -21.53 -1.59
CA GLU A 35 -0.02 -22.68 -1.60
C GLU A 35 -0.59 -22.96 -0.19
N TYR A 36 0.25 -22.95 0.84
CA TYR A 36 -0.22 -23.14 2.22
C TYR A 36 -1.19 -22.05 2.67
N LYS A 37 -0.93 -20.78 2.31
CA LYS A 37 -1.86 -19.66 2.57
C LYS A 37 -3.24 -19.91 1.95
N LYS A 38 -3.32 -20.52 0.75
CA LYS A 38 -4.62 -20.84 0.12
C LYS A 38 -5.43 -21.81 0.98
N THR A 39 -4.81 -22.75 1.66
CA THR A 39 -5.51 -23.67 2.58
C THR A 39 -6.05 -22.97 3.81
N LYS A 40 -5.46 -21.83 4.18
CA LYS A 40 -5.79 -21.03 5.38
C LYS A 40 -6.65 -19.81 5.09
N VAL A 41 -6.97 -19.52 3.83
CA VAL A 41 -7.63 -18.27 3.41
C VAL A 41 -8.97 -18.01 4.13
N HIS A 42 -9.71 -19.05 4.47
CA HIS A 42 -10.99 -18.95 5.18
C HIS A 42 -10.84 -18.63 6.69
N GLU A 43 -9.64 -18.81 7.25
CA GLU A 43 -9.29 -18.46 8.64
C GLU A 43 -8.75 -17.03 8.75
N ILE A 44 -8.38 -16.40 7.62
CA ILE A 44 -7.74 -15.09 7.56
C ILE A 44 -8.77 -14.07 7.05
N PRO A 45 -9.29 -13.20 7.92
CA PRO A 45 -10.23 -12.17 7.46
C PRO A 45 -9.55 -11.19 6.52
N ALA A 46 -10.34 -10.63 5.61
CA ALA A 46 -9.90 -9.57 4.73
C ALA A 46 -10.89 -8.42 4.75
N ILE A 47 -10.39 -7.20 4.61
CA ILE A 47 -11.18 -5.97 4.57
C ILE A 47 -10.85 -5.15 3.33
N THR A 48 -11.77 -4.27 2.94
CA THR A 48 -11.52 -3.18 2.00
C THR A 48 -11.04 -1.97 2.79
N ILE A 49 -9.74 -1.62 2.68
CA ILE A 49 -9.17 -0.49 3.42
C ILE A 49 -9.71 0.83 2.86
N SER A 50 -9.88 0.92 1.54
CA SER A 50 -10.17 2.16 0.85
C SER A 50 -11.64 2.60 0.90
N GLY A 51 -12.55 1.80 1.47
CA GLY A 51 -13.94 2.21 1.58
C GLY A 51 -14.85 1.21 2.27
N LEU A 52 -16.05 1.70 2.59
CA LEU A 52 -17.20 0.93 3.06
C LEU A 52 -18.08 0.59 1.87
N PHE A 53 -18.53 -0.68 1.81
CA PHE A 53 -19.33 -1.19 0.70
C PHE A 53 -20.55 -1.96 1.23
N ASN A 54 -21.70 -1.79 0.58
CA ASN A 54 -22.85 -2.67 0.79
C ASN A 54 -22.75 -3.95 -0.06
N VAL A 55 -22.06 -3.87 -1.20
CA VAL A 55 -21.62 -5.01 -2.02
C VAL A 55 -20.22 -4.69 -2.52
N ARG A 56 -19.30 -5.67 -2.58
CA ARG A 56 -17.89 -5.46 -2.95
C ARG A 56 -17.71 -5.27 -4.48
N GLU A 57 -18.27 -4.19 -4.97
CA GLU A 57 -18.15 -3.67 -6.33
C GLU A 57 -18.05 -2.15 -6.25
N SER A 58 -17.42 -1.49 -7.24
CA SER A 58 -17.27 -0.02 -7.23
C SER A 58 -18.61 0.72 -7.09
N LYS A 59 -19.68 0.22 -7.73
CA LYS A 59 -21.03 0.76 -7.60
C LYS A 59 -21.68 0.55 -6.23
N GLY A 60 -21.12 -0.35 -5.41
CA GLY A 60 -21.57 -0.63 -4.05
C GLY A 60 -20.90 0.21 -2.98
N LEU A 61 -20.04 1.17 -3.38
CA LEU A 61 -19.37 2.07 -2.45
C LEU A 61 -20.39 2.93 -1.69
N VAL A 62 -20.35 2.83 -0.37
CA VAL A 62 -21.16 3.65 0.55
C VAL A 62 -20.39 4.92 0.93
N SER A 63 -19.12 4.76 1.30
CA SER A 63 -18.26 5.87 1.68
C SER A 63 -16.79 5.48 1.45
N PRO A 64 -16.00 6.31 0.76
CA PRO A 64 -14.56 6.11 0.72
C PRO A 64 -13.94 6.43 2.09
N SER A 65 -12.86 5.76 2.43
CA SER A 65 -12.18 5.93 3.72
C SER A 65 -11.17 7.08 3.74
N GLY A 66 -10.73 7.54 2.58
CA GLY A 66 -9.58 8.43 2.46
C GLY A 66 -8.23 7.74 2.65
N LEU A 67 -8.20 6.41 2.63
CA LEU A 67 -6.99 5.61 2.75
C LEU A 67 -6.75 4.80 1.48
N MET A 68 -5.52 4.82 1.00
CA MET A 68 -5.03 3.96 -0.06
C MET A 68 -4.12 2.89 0.54
N CYS A 69 -4.29 1.63 0.12
CA CYS A 69 -3.41 0.54 0.51
C CYS A 69 -2.62 0.08 -0.71
N ILE A 70 -1.30 0.04 -0.61
CA ILE A 70 -0.40 -0.47 -1.63
C ILE A 70 0.26 -1.77 -1.19
N ASP A 71 0.47 -2.68 -2.11
CA ASP A 71 1.21 -3.93 -1.93
C ASP A 71 2.54 -3.89 -2.71
N ILE A 72 3.61 -4.40 -2.09
CA ILE A 72 4.96 -4.50 -2.66
C ILE A 72 5.36 -5.97 -2.56
N ASP A 73 5.29 -6.68 -3.69
CA ASP A 73 5.52 -8.11 -3.75
C ASP A 73 6.96 -8.44 -4.18
N HIS A 74 7.56 -9.48 -3.58
CA HIS A 74 8.89 -9.97 -3.94
C HIS A 74 9.01 -10.41 -5.40
N LYS A 75 7.91 -10.91 -6.01
CA LYS A 75 7.90 -11.37 -7.40
C LYS A 75 8.12 -10.23 -8.43
N ASP A 76 7.80 -9.00 -8.04
CA ASP A 76 7.89 -7.81 -8.90
C ASP A 76 9.09 -6.92 -8.54
N ASN A 77 9.87 -7.30 -7.48
CA ASN A 77 10.98 -6.51 -6.94
C ASN A 77 12.18 -7.42 -6.63
N THR A 78 13.39 -6.91 -6.88
CA THR A 78 14.60 -7.69 -6.57
C THR A 78 14.82 -7.82 -5.05
N PRO A 79 15.58 -8.83 -4.58
CA PRO A 79 15.90 -8.99 -3.15
C PRO A 79 16.56 -7.75 -2.54
N GLU A 80 17.42 -7.05 -3.30
CA GLU A 80 18.13 -5.84 -2.87
C GLU A 80 17.14 -4.67 -2.64
N ILE A 81 16.11 -4.57 -3.48
CA ILE A 81 15.03 -3.58 -3.31
C ILE A 81 14.16 -3.96 -2.12
N MET A 82 13.75 -5.24 -2.04
CA MET A 82 12.92 -5.72 -0.92
C MET A 82 13.56 -5.46 0.45
N ALA A 83 14.88 -5.61 0.56
CA ALA A 83 15.61 -5.32 1.79
C ALA A 83 15.56 -3.83 2.21
N LYS A 84 15.34 -2.92 1.25
CA LYS A 84 15.27 -1.46 1.50
C LYS A 84 13.84 -0.97 1.72
N VAL A 85 12.82 -1.73 1.32
CA VAL A 85 11.40 -1.32 1.40
C VAL A 85 11.01 -0.80 2.78
N PRO A 86 11.32 -1.47 3.91
CA PRO A 86 10.91 -0.96 5.23
C PRO A 86 11.47 0.42 5.55
N SER A 87 12.75 0.65 5.23
CA SER A 87 13.40 1.94 5.49
C SER A 87 12.87 3.05 4.58
N ILE A 88 12.61 2.74 3.31
CA ILE A 88 12.00 3.68 2.37
C ILE A 88 10.60 4.05 2.84
N LEU A 89 9.72 3.08 3.11
CA LEU A 89 8.36 3.35 3.58
C LEU A 89 8.34 4.19 4.86
N LYS A 90 9.25 3.91 5.79
CA LYS A 90 9.37 4.67 7.03
C LYS A 90 9.83 6.12 6.82
N SER A 91 10.58 6.41 5.75
CA SER A 91 11.06 7.76 5.44
C SER A 91 10.02 8.65 4.76
N LEU A 92 8.94 8.06 4.22
CA LEU A 92 7.91 8.79 3.49
C LEU A 92 6.91 9.43 4.46
N PRO A 93 6.70 10.77 4.41
CA PRO A 93 5.90 11.50 5.40
C PRO A 93 4.42 11.14 5.35
N TYR A 94 3.95 10.57 4.25
CA TYR A 94 2.55 10.20 4.03
C TYR A 94 2.27 8.70 4.30
N VAL A 95 3.26 7.89 4.69
CA VAL A 95 3.00 6.50 5.10
C VAL A 95 2.55 6.48 6.56
N CYS A 96 1.29 6.14 6.80
CA CYS A 96 0.75 6.06 8.15
C CYS A 96 0.92 4.68 8.80
N TYR A 97 1.01 3.62 8.00
CA TYR A 97 1.25 2.26 8.47
C TYR A 97 1.97 1.44 7.40
N SER A 98 2.91 0.60 7.79
CA SER A 98 3.45 -0.45 6.93
C SER A 98 3.84 -1.68 7.72
N ALA A 99 3.69 -2.86 7.11
CA ALA A 99 4.01 -4.14 7.71
C ALA A 99 4.31 -5.20 6.64
N LYS A 100 4.90 -6.32 7.05
CA LYS A 100 5.03 -7.51 6.21
C LYS A 100 3.66 -8.09 5.86
N SER A 101 3.52 -8.61 4.66
CA SER A 101 2.36 -9.42 4.28
C SER A 101 2.29 -10.68 5.14
N ILE A 102 1.13 -11.36 5.16
CA ILE A 102 0.96 -12.55 5.99
C ILE A 102 1.94 -13.67 5.63
N SER A 103 2.34 -13.78 4.35
CA SER A 103 3.37 -14.75 3.92
C SER A 103 4.80 -14.33 4.25
N GLY A 104 5.02 -13.06 4.61
CA GLY A 104 6.36 -12.51 4.85
C GLY A 104 7.15 -12.20 3.58
N ASP A 105 6.62 -12.49 2.39
CA ASP A 105 7.31 -12.33 1.10
C ASP A 105 7.19 -10.91 0.53
N GLY A 106 6.36 -10.10 1.09
CA GLY A 106 6.11 -8.73 0.64
C GLY A 106 5.75 -7.82 1.79
N TYR A 107 5.58 -6.56 1.44
CA TYR A 107 5.14 -5.51 2.35
C TYR A 107 3.85 -4.88 1.84
N PHE A 108 3.16 -4.21 2.72
CA PHE A 108 2.09 -3.29 2.34
C PHE A 108 2.24 -1.99 3.12
N ALA A 109 1.71 -0.93 2.55
CA ALA A 109 1.61 0.34 3.24
C ALA A 109 0.22 0.95 3.09
N ILE A 110 -0.18 1.72 4.11
CA ILE A 110 -1.42 2.50 4.11
C ILE A 110 -1.02 3.98 4.06
N VAL A 111 -1.64 4.69 3.12
CA VAL A 111 -1.36 6.09 2.80
C VAL A 111 -2.67 6.86 2.86
N PRO A 112 -2.83 7.85 3.75
CA PRO A 112 -3.91 8.83 3.66
C PRO A 112 -3.81 9.60 2.35
N ILE A 113 -4.93 9.82 1.67
CA ILE A 113 -5.02 10.56 0.41
C ILE A 113 -5.90 11.80 0.57
N GLU A 114 -5.56 12.88 -0.13
CA GLU A 114 -6.28 14.16 0.02
C GLU A 114 -7.70 14.09 -0.51
N ASN A 115 -7.89 13.49 -1.69
CA ASN A 115 -9.23 13.30 -2.26
C ASN A 115 -9.64 11.83 -2.23
N PRO A 116 -10.55 11.43 -1.32
CA PRO A 116 -10.96 10.04 -1.16
C PRO A 116 -11.62 9.41 -2.40
N TYR A 117 -12.17 10.24 -3.30
CA TYR A 117 -12.81 9.78 -4.54
C TYR A 117 -11.84 9.60 -5.71
N HIS A 118 -10.59 10.09 -5.57
CA HIS A 118 -9.57 10.05 -6.60
C HIS A 118 -8.49 8.98 -6.32
N LEU A 119 -8.83 7.88 -5.66
CA LEU A 119 -7.89 6.82 -5.28
C LEU A 119 -7.01 6.38 -6.46
N ARG A 120 -7.61 6.20 -7.66
CA ARG A 120 -6.86 5.76 -8.83
C ARG A 120 -5.84 6.81 -9.30
N GLN A 121 -6.18 8.09 -9.25
CA GLN A 121 -5.30 9.20 -9.64
C GLN A 121 -4.13 9.30 -8.67
N HIS A 122 -4.40 9.22 -7.36
CA HIS A 122 -3.38 9.16 -6.33
C HIS A 122 -2.49 7.92 -6.46
N TYR A 123 -3.09 6.74 -6.73
CA TYR A 123 -2.32 5.52 -6.96
C TYR A 123 -1.32 5.67 -8.11
N LEU A 124 -1.74 6.24 -9.24
CA LEU A 124 -0.87 6.42 -10.40
C LEU A 124 0.29 7.39 -10.10
N ALA A 125 0.02 8.47 -9.36
CA ALA A 125 1.07 9.39 -8.93
C ALA A 125 2.06 8.70 -7.97
N LEU A 126 1.56 7.93 -7.00
CA LEU A 126 2.39 7.18 -6.07
C LEU A 126 3.17 6.06 -6.77
N GLU A 127 2.60 5.40 -7.79
CA GLU A 127 3.30 4.39 -8.59
C GLU A 127 4.56 4.99 -9.26
N GLU A 128 4.45 6.20 -9.82
CA GLU A 128 5.61 6.88 -10.42
C GLU A 128 6.64 7.28 -9.35
N GLU A 129 6.22 7.76 -8.20
CA GLU A 129 7.13 8.07 -7.11
C GLU A 129 7.85 6.83 -6.60
N MET A 130 7.15 5.70 -6.40
CA MET A 130 7.76 4.43 -5.96
C MET A 130 8.79 3.91 -6.97
N LYS A 131 8.55 4.09 -8.28
CA LYS A 131 9.52 3.76 -9.33
C LYS A 131 10.83 4.54 -9.19
N SER A 132 10.81 5.77 -8.68
CA SER A 132 12.03 6.54 -8.43
C SER A 132 12.95 5.91 -7.37
N TYR A 133 12.36 5.12 -6.46
CA TYR A 133 13.09 4.30 -5.48
C TYR A 133 13.42 2.89 -6.00
N GLY A 134 13.06 2.58 -7.25
CA GLY A 134 13.19 1.25 -7.84
C GLY A 134 12.13 0.25 -7.36
N ILE A 135 11.07 0.72 -6.69
CA ILE A 135 10.00 -0.12 -6.15
C ILE A 135 8.85 -0.24 -7.17
N THR A 136 8.45 -1.47 -7.45
CA THR A 136 7.23 -1.79 -8.19
C THR A 136 6.12 -2.13 -7.20
N ILE A 137 5.00 -1.39 -7.25
CA ILE A 137 3.81 -1.66 -6.44
C ILE A 137 2.76 -2.43 -7.25
N ASP A 138 1.94 -3.25 -6.58
CA ASP A 138 0.91 -4.07 -7.25
C ASP A 138 -0.18 -3.20 -7.88
N LYS A 139 -0.30 -3.28 -9.21
CA LYS A 139 -1.25 -2.51 -10.01
C LYS A 139 -2.72 -2.75 -9.64
N SER A 140 -3.05 -3.85 -8.97
CA SER A 140 -4.41 -4.12 -8.49
C SER A 140 -4.82 -3.21 -7.34
N CYS A 141 -3.88 -2.55 -6.66
CA CYS A 141 -4.16 -1.64 -5.55
C CYS A 141 -4.85 -0.32 -5.98
N LYS A 142 -4.89 -0.01 -7.28
CA LYS A 142 -5.71 1.10 -7.82
C LYS A 142 -7.22 0.83 -7.78
N ASP A 143 -7.63 -0.42 -7.48
CA ASP A 143 -9.04 -0.79 -7.34
C ASP A 143 -9.50 -0.55 -5.90
N ILE A 144 -10.48 0.35 -5.74
CA ILE A 144 -11.05 0.71 -4.43
C ILE A 144 -11.65 -0.49 -3.68
N THR A 145 -12.00 -1.56 -4.40
CA THR A 145 -12.58 -2.80 -3.83
C THR A 145 -11.52 -3.81 -3.40
N ARG A 146 -10.23 -3.47 -3.55
CA ARG A 146 -9.12 -4.36 -3.20
C ARG A 146 -9.20 -4.82 -1.75
N LEU A 147 -9.08 -6.14 -1.56
CA LEU A 147 -9.02 -6.74 -0.23
C LEU A 147 -7.59 -6.76 0.31
N ARG A 148 -7.46 -6.38 1.58
CA ARG A 148 -6.26 -6.60 2.37
C ARG A 148 -6.54 -7.70 3.41
N PHE A 149 -5.78 -8.79 3.35
CA PHE A 149 -5.82 -9.83 4.38
C PHE A 149 -5.18 -9.35 5.68
N ALA A 150 -5.71 -9.83 6.79
CA ALA A 150 -5.07 -9.65 8.09
C ALA A 150 -3.67 -10.26 8.06
N THR A 151 -2.79 -9.71 8.88
CA THR A 151 -1.42 -10.18 9.06
C THR A 151 -0.99 -9.99 10.51
N TYR A 152 0.21 -10.48 10.83
CA TYR A 152 0.95 -10.13 12.03
C TYR A 152 2.37 -9.74 11.63
N ASP A 153 2.85 -8.65 12.20
CA ASP A 153 4.23 -8.21 12.07
C ASP A 153 4.60 -7.42 13.33
N ASP A 154 5.59 -7.87 14.08
CA ASP A 154 6.08 -7.19 15.30
C ASP A 154 7.02 -6.01 15.00
N GLU A 155 7.48 -5.93 13.73
CA GLU A 155 8.32 -4.85 13.23
C GLU A 155 7.53 -3.81 12.40
N TYR A 156 6.18 -3.79 12.51
CA TYR A 156 5.37 -2.82 11.77
C TYR A 156 5.79 -1.38 12.05
N TYR A 157 5.62 -0.52 11.06
CA TYR A 157 5.76 0.93 11.22
C TYR A 157 4.39 1.58 11.37
N TYR A 158 4.29 2.54 12.29
CA TYR A 158 3.08 3.34 12.48
C TYR A 158 3.42 4.81 12.73
N ASN A 159 2.83 5.69 11.93
CA ASN A 159 2.90 7.14 12.07
C ASN A 159 1.49 7.73 12.15
N PRO A 160 0.99 8.10 13.33
CA PRO A 160 -0.33 8.71 13.49
C PRO A 160 -0.41 10.14 12.95
N PHE A 161 0.74 10.76 12.64
CA PHE A 161 0.85 12.13 12.13
C PHE A 161 1.22 12.18 10.64
N ALA A 162 1.05 11.06 9.92
CA ALA A 162 1.31 11.04 8.49
C ALA A 162 0.47 12.09 7.76
N SER A 163 1.12 12.82 6.84
CA SER A 163 0.42 13.76 5.97
C SER A 163 -0.43 13.03 4.92
N SER A 164 -1.42 13.69 4.37
CA SER A 164 -2.12 13.16 3.19
C SER A 164 -1.23 13.26 1.96
N PHE A 165 -1.24 12.21 1.14
CA PHE A 165 -0.64 12.22 -0.18
C PHE A 165 -1.57 12.99 -1.13
N TYR A 166 -1.07 14.07 -1.74
CA TYR A 166 -1.87 15.03 -2.49
C TYR A 166 -1.67 14.98 -4.01
N LEU A 167 -0.60 14.31 -4.48
CA LEU A 167 -0.33 14.23 -5.92
C LEU A 167 -1.38 13.36 -6.61
N GLU A 168 -1.81 13.80 -7.79
CA GLU A 168 -2.76 13.11 -8.65
C GLU A 168 -2.29 13.14 -10.11
N VAL A 169 -2.57 12.07 -10.85
CA VAL A 169 -2.40 12.04 -12.32
C VAL A 169 -3.73 12.40 -12.97
N ASP A 170 -3.71 13.36 -13.88
CA ASP A 170 -4.88 13.67 -14.72
C ASP A 170 -5.14 12.52 -15.71
N ILE A 171 -6.19 11.74 -15.44
CA ILE A 171 -6.60 10.62 -16.28
C ILE A 171 -7.59 11.00 -17.38
N THR A 172 -7.97 12.28 -17.50
CA THR A 172 -8.89 12.78 -18.54
C THR A 172 -8.17 12.99 -19.86
N GLN A 173 -6.84 13.14 -19.85
CA GLN A 173 -6.02 13.25 -21.05
C GLN A 173 -5.45 11.89 -21.47
N PRO A 174 -5.34 11.60 -22.78
CA PRO A 174 -4.59 10.44 -23.26
C PRO A 174 -3.15 10.52 -22.73
N LEU A 175 -2.65 9.45 -22.14
CA LEU A 175 -1.26 9.38 -21.64
C LEU A 175 -0.31 9.56 -22.84
N ASP A 176 0.16 10.78 -23.08
CA ASP A 176 1.23 11.05 -24.03
C ASP A 176 2.52 10.46 -23.45
N ARG A 177 3.03 9.38 -24.07
CA ARG A 177 4.21 8.61 -23.67
C ARG A 177 5.54 9.41 -23.71
N LYS A 178 5.51 10.75 -23.85
CA LYS A 178 6.69 11.60 -24.04
C LYS A 178 7.05 12.53 -22.89
N GLN A 179 6.33 12.53 -21.75
CA GLN A 179 6.61 13.48 -20.67
C GLN A 179 7.32 12.89 -19.42
N SER A 180 7.97 11.73 -19.52
CA SER A 180 8.73 11.15 -18.41
C SER A 180 10.07 11.83 -18.08
N ASN A 181 10.43 12.98 -18.71
CA ASN A 181 11.75 13.61 -18.55
C ASN A 181 11.75 15.04 -17.98
N GLN A 182 10.69 15.54 -17.33
CA GLN A 182 10.67 16.95 -16.85
C GLN A 182 10.51 17.14 -15.34
N PHE A 183 10.62 16.13 -14.51
CA PHE A 183 10.54 16.31 -13.05
C PHE A 183 11.90 16.31 -12.32
N VAL A 184 12.98 16.60 -13.01
CA VAL A 184 14.28 16.82 -12.36
C VAL A 184 14.85 18.16 -12.85
N SER A 185 14.43 19.27 -12.23
CA SER A 185 15.26 20.48 -12.06
C SER A 185 14.43 21.69 -11.59
N SER A 186 14.27 21.87 -10.28
CA SER A 186 14.08 23.19 -9.70
C SER A 186 14.33 23.16 -8.17
N SER A 187 15.58 22.91 -7.79
CA SER A 187 16.07 23.27 -6.45
C SER A 187 17.53 23.64 -6.54
N THR A 188 17.81 24.78 -7.16
CA THR A 188 19.02 25.55 -6.91
C THR A 188 18.58 26.88 -6.35
N HIS A 189 18.56 26.98 -5.03
CA HIS A 189 18.56 28.24 -4.34
C HIS A 189 19.99 28.79 -4.45
N SER A 190 20.14 29.85 -5.19
CA SER A 190 21.31 30.72 -5.18
C SER A 190 21.13 31.71 -4.03
N ASP A 191 21.85 31.46 -2.92
CA ASP A 191 22.22 32.51 -1.97
C ASP A 191 23.51 33.15 -2.48
N GLU A 192 23.39 34.35 -3.02
CA GLU A 192 24.48 35.31 -3.05
C GLU A 192 23.91 36.74 -3.08
N ASP A 193 24.54 37.61 -2.28
CA ASP A 193 24.45 39.06 -2.17
C ASP A 193 23.45 39.65 -1.17
N ARG A 194 24.00 39.93 0.03
CA ARG A 194 23.95 41.28 0.61
C ARG A 194 25.11 41.55 1.55
N VAL A 195 25.90 42.54 1.10
CA VAL A 195 26.85 43.38 1.86
C VAL A 195 26.20 44.02 3.07
#